data_32b75d04486b9f2fbc108a2315b70cdc
#
_entry.id   32b75d04486b9f2fbc108a2315b70cdc
#
_cell.length_a   1.000
_cell.length_b   1.000
_cell.length_c   1.000
_cell.angle_alpha   90.00
_cell.angle_beta   90.00
_cell.angle_gamma   90.00
#
_symmetry.space_group_name_H-M   'P 1'
#
loop_
_entity.id
_entity.type
_entity.pdbx_description
1 polymer ?
#
loop_
_entity_poly.entity_id
_entity_poly.type
_entity_poly.pdbx_seq_one_letter_code
_entity_poly.pdbx_strand_id
1 'polypeptide(L)'
;CKANKEAETQKKMNIIYIMSDDHSYQTISAYDQRYIHTPNIDRIGNEGVRFTNSFVANSISGPSRACMLTGKHSHANGFINNSTTFNGDQLTFPKLLQQNGYQTAMIGKWHLVSDPQGFDHWEILPGQGDYYNPTFIQMNGERTQAEGYATNIITDKAIDWIENQRDESKPFCMLLHHKAPHRTWMPDTCDLELFADKTFPLPENFYDNYEGRLAAQKQKMN
;
A
#
# COMPACT_ATOMS: atom_id res chain seq x y z
N CYS A 1 -5.18 -28.02 46.46
CA CYS A 1 -4.67 -26.74 45.96
C CYS A 1 -4.71 -26.78 44.46
N LYS A 2 -5.74 -26.15 43.83
CA LYS A 2 -5.73 -25.88 42.38
C LYS A 2 -5.02 -24.56 42.21
N ALA A 3 -3.83 -24.60 41.63
CA ALA A 3 -3.14 -23.40 41.19
C ALA A 3 -3.92 -22.83 39.99
N ASN A 4 -4.56 -21.68 40.16
CA ASN A 4 -5.02 -20.87 39.05
C ASN A 4 -3.76 -20.43 38.29
N LYS A 5 -3.48 -21.04 37.14
CA LYS A 5 -2.64 -20.44 36.12
C LYS A 5 -3.45 -19.26 35.58
N GLU A 6 -3.15 -18.05 36.01
CA GLU A 6 -3.52 -16.85 35.27
C GLU A 6 -2.99 -17.03 33.86
N ALA A 7 -3.89 -17.06 32.89
CA ALA A 7 -3.50 -17.07 31.48
C ALA A 7 -2.77 -15.75 31.25
N GLU A 8 -1.45 -15.80 31.03
CA GLU A 8 -0.69 -14.66 30.54
C GLU A 8 -1.43 -14.13 29.31
N THR A 9 -2.03 -12.94 29.44
CA THR A 9 -2.65 -12.27 28.31
C THR A 9 -1.55 -11.94 27.31
N GLN A 10 -1.50 -12.73 26.24
CA GLN A 10 -0.52 -12.56 25.17
C GLN A 10 -0.61 -11.12 24.65
N LYS A 11 0.46 -10.34 24.77
CA LYS A 11 0.51 -8.94 24.31
C LYS A 11 0.23 -8.93 22.82
N LYS A 12 -0.83 -8.21 22.42
CA LYS A 12 -1.18 -8.02 21.02
C LYS A 12 -0.07 -7.28 20.29
N MET A 13 0.32 -7.76 19.11
CA MET A 13 1.36 -7.14 18.28
C MET A 13 0.81 -5.95 17.51
N ASN A 14 1.64 -4.94 17.29
CA ASN A 14 1.36 -3.89 16.34
C ASN A 14 1.47 -4.43 14.90
N ILE A 15 0.65 -3.88 14.00
CA ILE A 15 0.60 -4.27 12.59
C ILE A 15 0.85 -3.04 11.74
N ILE A 16 1.82 -3.11 10.83
CA ILE A 16 2.05 -2.09 9.80
C ILE A 16 1.95 -2.79 8.44
N TYR A 17 0.99 -2.37 7.63
CA TYR A 17 0.80 -2.84 6.28
C TYR A 17 1.32 -1.79 5.31
N ILE A 18 2.49 -2.02 4.72
CA ILE A 18 3.11 -1.11 3.75
C ILE A 18 2.78 -1.60 2.35
N MET A 19 2.24 -0.71 1.52
CA MET A 19 1.93 -0.98 0.12
C MET A 19 2.62 0.03 -0.79
N SER A 20 3.33 -0.46 -1.80
CA SER A 20 3.75 0.31 -2.97
C SER A 20 2.80 0.04 -4.14
N ASP A 21 2.68 0.98 -5.10
CA ASP A 21 1.71 0.92 -6.18
C ASP A 21 2.41 0.66 -7.52
N ASP A 22 2.01 -0.40 -8.23
CA ASP A 22 2.61 -0.86 -9.49
C ASP A 22 4.11 -1.21 -9.36
N HIS A 23 4.53 -1.77 -8.22
CA HIS A 23 5.91 -2.12 -7.94
C HIS A 23 6.24 -3.53 -8.45
N SER A 24 7.12 -3.61 -9.46
CA SER A 24 7.59 -4.88 -9.99
C SER A 24 8.52 -5.59 -9.01
N TYR A 25 8.37 -6.91 -8.84
CA TYR A 25 9.26 -7.71 -8.01
C TYR A 25 10.73 -7.66 -8.48
N GLN A 26 10.97 -7.42 -9.76
CA GLN A 26 12.33 -7.29 -10.35
C GLN A 26 13.07 -6.04 -9.86
N THR A 27 12.37 -5.09 -9.26
CA THR A 27 12.96 -3.89 -8.67
C THR A 27 12.93 -3.92 -7.13
N ILE A 28 12.90 -5.12 -6.56
CA ILE A 28 13.09 -5.40 -5.14
C ILE A 28 14.23 -6.40 -5.01
N SER A 29 15.38 -5.98 -4.48
CA SER A 29 16.61 -6.80 -4.51
C SER A 29 16.51 -8.09 -3.69
N ALA A 30 15.58 -8.21 -2.74
CA ALA A 30 15.26 -9.48 -2.08
C ALA A 30 14.75 -10.55 -3.06
N TYR A 31 14.16 -10.16 -4.20
CA TYR A 31 13.68 -11.07 -5.24
C TYR A 31 14.59 -11.12 -6.45
N ASP A 32 15.19 -9.99 -6.86
CA ASP A 32 16.02 -9.88 -8.05
C ASP A 32 17.11 -8.80 -7.85
N GLN A 33 18.36 -9.21 -7.84
CA GLN A 33 19.50 -8.34 -7.56
C GLN A 33 20.10 -7.67 -8.83
N ARG A 34 19.51 -7.87 -10.00
CA ARG A 34 20.11 -7.42 -11.28
C ARG A 34 20.06 -5.92 -11.48
N TYR A 35 19.05 -5.24 -10.95
CA TYR A 35 18.75 -3.86 -11.37
C TYR A 35 19.00 -2.82 -10.27
N ILE A 36 18.50 -3.04 -9.08
CA ILE A 36 18.49 -2.07 -8.00
C ILE A 36 18.79 -2.76 -6.67
N HIS A 37 19.25 -1.97 -5.69
CA HIS A 37 19.48 -2.44 -4.33
C HIS A 37 18.48 -1.78 -3.39
N THR A 38 17.72 -2.61 -2.63
CA THR A 38 16.66 -2.17 -1.72
C THR A 38 16.90 -2.67 -0.29
N PRO A 39 17.96 -2.21 0.39
CA PRO A 39 18.47 -2.83 1.63
C PRO A 39 17.44 -2.84 2.76
N ASN A 40 16.60 -1.82 2.87
CA ASN A 40 15.59 -1.74 3.93
C ASN A 40 14.41 -2.69 3.69
N ILE A 41 13.99 -2.87 2.42
CA ILE A 41 12.97 -3.87 2.06
C ILE A 41 13.55 -5.28 2.24
N ASP A 42 14.80 -5.49 1.81
CA ASP A 42 15.50 -6.76 1.95
C ASP A 42 15.62 -7.19 3.42
N ARG A 43 15.85 -6.22 4.34
CA ARG A 43 15.90 -6.49 5.78
C ARG A 43 14.58 -7.09 6.26
N ILE A 44 13.42 -6.59 5.82
CA ILE A 44 12.11 -7.16 6.18
C ILE A 44 12.01 -8.61 5.70
N GLY A 45 12.44 -8.88 4.47
CA GLY A 45 12.46 -10.24 3.91
C GLY A 45 13.44 -11.19 4.61
N ASN A 46 14.58 -10.69 5.05
CA ASN A 46 15.64 -11.48 5.69
C ASN A 46 15.36 -11.77 7.16
N GLU A 47 14.75 -10.83 7.87
CA GLU A 47 14.39 -10.97 9.30
C GLU A 47 12.99 -11.60 9.48
N GLY A 48 12.20 -11.70 8.42
CA GLY A 48 10.84 -12.24 8.41
C GLY A 48 10.63 -13.36 7.41
N VAL A 49 9.58 -13.24 6.58
CA VAL A 49 9.22 -14.22 5.57
C VAL A 49 9.07 -13.56 4.20
N ARG A 50 9.69 -14.13 3.18
CA ARG A 50 9.55 -13.75 1.79
C ARG A 50 8.65 -14.77 1.06
N PHE A 51 7.52 -14.29 0.52
CA PHE A 51 6.62 -15.11 -0.27
C PHE A 51 7.09 -15.13 -1.74
N THR A 52 7.41 -16.31 -2.25
CA THR A 52 7.88 -16.50 -3.65
C THR A 52 6.73 -16.77 -4.62
N ASN A 53 5.56 -17.17 -4.11
CA ASN A 53 4.36 -17.44 -4.90
C ASN A 53 3.19 -16.67 -4.27
N SER A 54 2.99 -15.44 -4.73
CA SER A 54 1.90 -14.58 -4.29
C SER A 54 1.11 -14.10 -5.50
N PHE A 55 -0.21 -14.09 -5.39
CA PHE A 55 -1.11 -13.78 -6.50
C PHE A 55 -2.10 -12.70 -6.09
N VAL A 56 -2.37 -11.78 -7.00
CA VAL A 56 -3.35 -10.73 -6.81
C VAL A 56 -4.71 -11.16 -7.36
N ALA A 57 -5.77 -10.92 -6.58
CA ALA A 57 -7.14 -11.27 -6.98
C ALA A 57 -7.70 -10.37 -8.09
N ASN A 58 -7.24 -9.11 -8.16
CA ASN A 58 -7.54 -8.15 -9.22
C ASN A 58 -6.35 -7.18 -9.33
N SER A 59 -5.76 -7.07 -10.50
CA SER A 59 -4.53 -6.30 -10.74
C SER A 59 -4.75 -4.80 -10.98
N ILE A 60 -5.97 -4.29 -10.83
CA ILE A 60 -6.27 -2.85 -10.90
C ILE A 60 -6.20 -2.27 -9.49
N SER A 61 -5.58 -1.08 -9.34
CA SER A 61 -5.26 -0.45 -8.06
C SER A 61 -6.42 -0.39 -7.05
N GLY A 62 -7.57 0.21 -7.39
CA GLY A 62 -8.72 0.29 -6.49
C GLY A 62 -9.30 -1.09 -6.13
N PRO A 63 -9.65 -1.94 -7.10
CA PRO A 63 -10.12 -3.30 -6.85
C PRO A 63 -9.17 -4.17 -6.02
N SER A 64 -7.86 -4.06 -6.23
CA SER A 64 -6.86 -4.75 -5.41
C SER A 64 -6.95 -4.34 -3.94
N ARG A 65 -7.05 -3.03 -3.68
CA ARG A 65 -7.22 -2.47 -2.33
C ARG A 65 -8.52 -2.92 -1.67
N ALA A 66 -9.62 -2.94 -2.41
CA ALA A 66 -10.90 -3.46 -1.93
C ALA A 66 -10.83 -4.95 -1.59
N CYS A 67 -10.17 -5.76 -2.42
CA CYS A 67 -9.95 -7.19 -2.15
C CYS A 67 -9.12 -7.38 -0.87
N MET A 68 -8.06 -6.62 -0.69
CA MET A 68 -7.21 -6.65 0.50
C MET A 68 -8.01 -6.28 1.76
N LEU A 69 -8.77 -5.19 1.73
CA LEU A 69 -9.55 -4.73 2.87
C LEU A 69 -10.64 -5.72 3.30
N THR A 70 -11.32 -6.33 2.34
CA THR A 70 -12.51 -7.18 2.59
C THR A 70 -12.19 -8.66 2.69
N GLY A 71 -11.03 -9.12 2.20
CA GLY A 71 -10.74 -10.54 2.00
C GLY A 71 -11.61 -11.21 0.95
N LYS A 72 -12.29 -10.44 0.08
CA LYS A 72 -13.22 -10.93 -0.94
C LYS A 72 -12.74 -10.57 -2.33
N HIS A 73 -12.96 -11.45 -3.30
CA HIS A 73 -12.78 -11.14 -4.72
C HIS A 73 -13.68 -9.98 -5.18
N SER A 74 -13.28 -9.28 -6.23
CA SER A 74 -13.97 -8.08 -6.73
C SER A 74 -15.45 -8.29 -7.03
N HIS A 75 -15.84 -9.44 -7.57
CA HIS A 75 -17.26 -9.77 -7.83
C HIS A 75 -18.08 -9.93 -6.55
N ALA A 76 -17.44 -10.30 -5.43
CA ALA A 76 -18.11 -10.48 -4.14
C ALA A 76 -18.10 -9.20 -3.28
N ASN A 77 -17.10 -8.32 -3.43
CA ASN A 77 -17.07 -7.03 -2.74
C ASN A 77 -17.73 -5.90 -3.55
N GLY A 78 -18.07 -6.14 -4.82
CA GLY A 78 -18.75 -5.20 -5.71
C GLY A 78 -17.87 -4.11 -6.33
N PHE A 79 -16.57 -4.05 -6.00
CA PHE A 79 -15.65 -3.05 -6.53
C PHE A 79 -14.78 -3.67 -7.64
N ILE A 80 -15.30 -3.69 -8.86
CA ILE A 80 -14.72 -4.44 -9.98
C ILE A 80 -13.76 -3.65 -10.86
N ASN A 81 -13.82 -2.31 -10.82
CA ASN A 81 -12.97 -1.39 -11.59
C ASN A 81 -12.88 -0.02 -10.90
N ASN A 82 -12.02 0.86 -11.41
CA ASN A 82 -11.81 2.20 -10.85
C ASN A 82 -12.94 3.21 -11.16
N SER A 83 -13.98 2.82 -11.90
CA SER A 83 -15.10 3.71 -12.26
C SER A 83 -16.27 3.61 -11.27
N THR A 84 -16.17 2.77 -10.27
CA THR A 84 -17.19 2.58 -9.22
C THR A 84 -16.75 3.15 -7.90
N THR A 85 -17.66 3.25 -6.95
CA THR A 85 -17.37 3.66 -5.56
C THR A 85 -17.37 2.43 -4.66
N PHE A 86 -16.34 2.28 -3.83
CA PHE A 86 -16.27 1.21 -2.85
C PHE A 86 -17.35 1.41 -1.77
N ASN A 87 -18.14 0.38 -1.53
CA ASN A 87 -19.05 0.39 -0.39
C ASN A 87 -18.25 0.18 0.91
N GLY A 88 -17.97 1.27 1.62
CA GLY A 88 -17.25 1.27 2.87
C GLY A 88 -18.01 0.64 4.05
N ASP A 89 -19.33 0.41 3.94
CA ASP A 89 -20.12 -0.21 5.01
C ASP A 89 -19.86 -1.71 5.16
N GLN A 90 -19.22 -2.33 4.18
CA GLN A 90 -18.81 -3.73 4.25
C GLN A 90 -17.88 -3.98 5.43
N LEU A 91 -17.86 -5.23 5.88
CA LEU A 91 -16.88 -5.69 6.84
C LEU A 91 -15.48 -5.68 6.21
N THR A 92 -14.55 -5.00 6.87
CA THR A 92 -13.14 -4.91 6.49
C THR A 92 -12.27 -5.30 7.68
N PHE A 93 -11.03 -5.76 7.42
CA PHE A 93 -10.16 -6.17 8.52
C PHE A 93 -9.81 -5.01 9.49
N PRO A 94 -9.68 -3.73 9.07
CA PRO A 94 -9.49 -2.65 10.04
C PRO A 94 -10.67 -2.50 10.99
N LYS A 95 -11.92 -2.62 10.52
CA LYS A 95 -13.11 -2.62 11.39
C LYS A 95 -13.08 -3.74 12.43
N LEU A 96 -12.66 -4.95 12.00
CA LEU A 96 -12.50 -6.07 12.92
C LEU A 96 -11.42 -5.82 13.97
N LEU A 97 -10.31 -5.21 13.58
CA LEU A 97 -9.23 -4.86 14.49
C LEU A 97 -9.68 -3.80 15.51
N GLN A 98 -10.40 -2.75 15.07
CA GLN A 98 -11.01 -1.77 15.99
C GLN A 98 -11.93 -2.44 17.03
N GLN A 99 -12.81 -3.33 16.58
CA GLN A 99 -13.70 -4.10 17.47
C GLN A 99 -12.94 -4.94 18.49
N ASN A 100 -11.69 -5.27 18.18
CA ASN A 100 -10.78 -6.03 19.05
C ASN A 100 -9.78 -5.15 19.80
N GLY A 101 -10.02 -3.84 19.89
CA GLY A 101 -9.27 -2.90 20.72
C GLY A 101 -7.95 -2.41 20.09
N TYR A 102 -7.77 -2.57 18.78
CA TYR A 102 -6.70 -1.92 18.05
C TYR A 102 -7.06 -0.47 17.73
N GLN A 103 -6.08 0.40 17.79
CA GLN A 103 -6.15 1.71 17.15
C GLN A 103 -5.75 1.59 15.70
N THR A 104 -6.50 2.18 14.77
CA THR A 104 -6.31 1.97 13.34
C THR A 104 -6.02 3.28 12.63
N ALA A 105 -5.05 3.27 11.70
CA ALA A 105 -4.68 4.41 10.88
C ALA A 105 -4.55 4.05 9.42
N MET A 106 -4.86 5.02 8.54
CA MET A 106 -4.65 4.94 7.08
C MET A 106 -3.95 6.20 6.58
N ILE A 107 -2.76 6.06 6.01
CA ILE A 107 -1.98 7.18 5.51
C ILE A 107 -1.52 6.91 4.07
N GLY A 108 -1.77 7.87 3.18
CA GLY A 108 -1.33 7.85 1.79
C GLY A 108 -2.41 7.49 0.78
N LYS A 109 -2.10 6.67 -0.23
CA LYS A 109 -3.00 6.40 -1.34
C LYS A 109 -4.15 5.47 -0.95
N TRP A 110 -5.38 5.99 -0.95
CA TRP A 110 -6.63 5.25 -0.71
C TRP A 110 -7.26 4.70 -1.99
N HIS A 111 -7.59 5.55 -2.92
CA HIS A 111 -8.07 5.24 -4.28
C HIS A 111 -9.33 4.36 -4.35
N LEU A 112 -10.26 4.53 -3.44
CA LEU A 112 -11.53 3.78 -3.38
C LEU A 112 -12.77 4.67 -3.58
N VAL A 113 -12.58 5.97 -3.87
CA VAL A 113 -13.60 7.01 -4.09
C VAL A 113 -14.34 7.39 -2.81
N SER A 114 -14.86 6.42 -2.04
CA SER A 114 -15.45 6.67 -0.72
C SER A 114 -14.39 7.00 0.33
N ASP A 115 -14.77 7.69 1.39
CA ASP A 115 -13.92 7.94 2.53
C ASP A 115 -13.55 6.63 3.27
N PRO A 116 -12.37 6.58 3.91
CA PRO A 116 -11.98 5.44 4.71
C PRO A 116 -12.91 5.22 5.91
N GLN A 117 -13.34 3.98 6.12
CA GLN A 117 -14.12 3.57 7.28
C GLN A 117 -13.39 2.48 8.06
N GLY A 118 -13.54 2.50 9.39
CA GLY A 118 -12.87 1.56 10.28
C GLY A 118 -11.45 2.00 10.63
N PHE A 119 -11.25 3.32 10.65
CA PHE A 119 -9.99 3.95 11.05
C PHE A 119 -10.26 5.06 12.09
N ASP A 120 -9.40 5.12 13.09
CA ASP A 120 -9.41 6.17 14.11
C ASP A 120 -8.69 7.43 13.63
N HIS A 121 -7.79 7.27 12.65
CA HIS A 121 -7.08 8.35 11.98
C HIS A 121 -6.89 8.03 10.51
N TRP A 122 -7.05 9.03 9.64
CA TRP A 122 -6.63 8.90 8.25
C TRP A 122 -6.29 10.24 7.60
N GLU A 123 -5.26 10.18 6.74
CA GLU A 123 -4.85 11.25 5.83
C GLU A 123 -4.56 10.63 4.47
N ILE A 124 -5.39 10.93 3.47
CA ILE A 124 -5.32 10.25 2.18
C ILE A 124 -5.06 11.19 1.01
N LEU A 125 -4.40 10.66 -0.01
CA LEU A 125 -4.24 11.34 -1.29
C LEU A 125 -5.57 11.32 -2.06
N PRO A 126 -6.01 12.44 -2.68
CA PRO A 126 -7.16 12.44 -3.58
C PRO A 126 -6.83 11.65 -4.86
N GLY A 127 -7.69 10.72 -5.23
CA GLY A 127 -7.53 9.92 -6.45
C GLY A 127 -6.18 9.20 -6.54
N GLN A 128 -5.40 9.51 -7.57
CA GLN A 128 -4.05 8.94 -7.76
C GLN A 128 -2.96 9.66 -6.96
N GLY A 129 -3.23 10.86 -6.47
CA GLY A 129 -2.26 11.73 -5.80
C GLY A 129 -1.18 12.28 -6.73
N ASP A 130 -0.46 13.28 -6.25
CA ASP A 130 0.69 13.88 -6.91
C ASP A 130 2.00 13.42 -6.28
N TYR A 131 3.10 13.38 -7.06
CA TYR A 131 4.42 13.05 -6.55
C TYR A 131 5.06 14.20 -5.78
N TYR A 132 4.83 15.43 -6.25
CA TYR A 132 5.37 16.64 -5.63
C TYR A 132 4.23 17.51 -5.11
N ASN A 133 4.44 18.08 -3.95
CA ASN A 133 3.51 18.97 -3.26
C ASN A 133 2.09 18.38 -3.19
N PRO A 134 1.94 17.12 -2.71
CA PRO A 134 0.68 16.44 -2.72
C PRO A 134 -0.35 17.11 -1.82
N THR A 135 -1.60 17.09 -2.25
CA THR A 135 -2.74 17.40 -1.39
C THR A 135 -3.12 16.16 -0.58
N PHE A 136 -3.45 16.35 0.68
CA PHE A 136 -4.06 15.33 1.54
C PHE A 136 -5.49 15.73 1.90
N ILE A 137 -6.38 14.75 1.97
CA ILE A 137 -7.70 14.89 2.57
C ILE A 137 -7.61 14.30 3.97
N GLN A 138 -8.00 15.07 4.96
CA GLN A 138 -8.01 14.67 6.36
C GLN A 138 -9.38 14.13 6.78
N MET A 139 -9.44 13.45 7.91
CA MET A 139 -10.63 12.81 8.43
C MET A 139 -11.80 13.79 8.68
N ASN A 140 -11.52 15.06 8.94
CA ASN A 140 -12.50 16.14 9.07
C ASN A 140 -12.98 16.71 7.71
N GLY A 141 -12.49 16.16 6.59
CA GLY A 141 -12.77 16.64 5.22
C GLY A 141 -11.89 17.80 4.76
N GLU A 142 -11.02 18.33 5.63
CA GLU A 142 -10.08 19.39 5.26
C GLU A 142 -9.08 18.90 4.22
N ARG A 143 -8.69 19.80 3.29
CA ARG A 143 -7.66 19.53 2.29
C ARG A 143 -6.46 20.42 2.56
N THR A 144 -5.31 19.78 2.78
CA THR A 144 -4.04 20.48 3.02
C THR A 144 -3.03 20.10 1.95
N GLN A 145 -2.36 21.08 1.38
CA GLN A 145 -1.23 20.85 0.48
C GLN A 145 0.05 20.81 1.31
N ALA A 146 0.85 19.76 1.12
CA ALA A 146 2.17 19.64 1.73
C ALA A 146 3.25 19.97 0.69
N GLU A 147 4.33 20.62 1.10
CA GLU A 147 5.47 20.90 0.24
C GLU A 147 6.47 19.74 0.30
N GLY A 148 6.94 19.25 -0.85
CA GLY A 148 7.96 18.22 -0.96
C GLY A 148 7.52 16.98 -1.74
N TYR A 149 8.26 15.87 -1.55
CA TYR A 149 8.04 14.62 -2.26
C TYR A 149 7.10 13.68 -1.50
N ALA A 150 6.10 13.15 -2.20
CA ALA A 150 5.00 12.41 -1.59
C ALA A 150 5.43 11.20 -0.76
N THR A 151 6.46 10.45 -1.20
CA THR A 151 6.93 9.26 -0.47
C THR A 151 7.49 9.64 0.90
N ASN A 152 8.28 10.73 0.95
CA ASN A 152 8.85 11.23 2.19
C ASN A 152 7.75 11.75 3.12
N ILE A 153 6.85 12.59 2.60
CA ILE A 153 5.74 13.17 3.37
C ILE A 153 4.82 12.10 3.95
N ILE A 154 4.47 11.08 3.16
CA ILE A 154 3.63 9.95 3.62
C ILE A 154 4.34 9.19 4.75
N THR A 155 5.65 9.00 4.62
CA THR A 155 6.47 8.33 5.65
C THR A 155 6.56 9.17 6.92
N ASP A 156 6.83 10.48 6.80
CA ASP A 156 6.94 11.38 7.94
C ASP A 156 5.61 11.48 8.71
N LYS A 157 4.47 11.55 8.00
CA LYS A 157 3.14 11.50 8.62
C LYS A 157 2.89 10.20 9.38
N ALA A 158 3.34 9.08 8.85
CA ALA A 158 3.22 7.78 9.52
C ALA A 158 4.07 7.70 10.78
N ILE A 159 5.31 8.21 10.72
CA ILE A 159 6.21 8.28 11.86
C ILE A 159 5.62 9.21 12.94
N ASP A 160 5.17 10.39 12.55
CA ASP A 160 4.56 11.35 13.47
C ASP A 160 3.32 10.77 14.17
N TRP A 161 2.47 10.07 13.43
CA TRP A 161 1.32 9.39 14.04
C TRP A 161 1.74 8.32 15.04
N ILE A 162 2.76 7.51 14.72
CA ILE A 162 3.27 6.46 15.61
C ILE A 162 3.89 7.06 16.88
N GLU A 163 4.65 8.15 16.76
CA GLU A 163 5.44 8.71 17.85
C GLU A 163 4.64 9.69 18.72
N ASN A 164 3.72 10.47 18.11
CA ASN A 164 3.14 11.63 18.76
C ASN A 164 1.60 11.62 18.87
N GLN A 165 0.88 10.81 18.08
CA GLN A 165 -0.57 10.94 17.99
C GLN A 165 -1.34 9.72 18.50
N ARG A 166 -0.78 8.52 18.40
CA ARG A 166 -1.47 7.29 18.83
C ARG A 166 -1.55 7.17 20.36
N ASP A 167 -2.51 6.39 20.83
CA ASP A 167 -2.59 5.94 22.21
C ASP A 167 -1.60 4.78 22.43
N GLU A 168 -0.51 5.03 23.16
CA GLU A 168 0.54 4.04 23.41
C GLU A 168 0.08 2.84 24.24
N SER A 169 -1.04 2.97 24.95
CA SER A 169 -1.61 1.88 25.75
C SER A 169 -2.29 0.80 24.89
N LYS A 170 -2.57 1.09 23.61
CA LYS A 170 -3.26 0.20 22.67
C LYS A 170 -2.33 -0.37 21.63
N PRO A 171 -2.56 -1.61 21.18
CA PRO A 171 -1.96 -2.10 19.94
C PRO A 171 -2.54 -1.31 18.76
N PHE A 172 -1.76 -1.16 17.70
CA PHE A 172 -2.24 -0.44 16.52
C PHE A 172 -2.12 -1.28 15.23
N CYS A 173 -2.95 -0.91 14.26
CA CYS A 173 -2.84 -1.33 12.87
C CYS A 173 -2.79 -0.09 11.97
N MET A 174 -1.70 0.07 11.23
CA MET A 174 -1.52 1.14 10.27
C MET A 174 -1.45 0.59 8.85
N LEU A 175 -2.22 1.18 7.95
CA LEU A 175 -2.08 1.03 6.50
C LEU A 175 -1.27 2.21 5.96
N LEU A 176 -0.05 1.95 5.50
CA LEU A 176 0.86 2.93 4.93
C LEU A 176 0.98 2.68 3.43
N HIS A 177 0.27 3.46 2.63
CA HIS A 177 0.14 3.23 1.21
C HIS A 177 0.83 4.31 0.39
N HIS A 178 1.95 3.97 -0.25
CA HIS A 178 2.67 4.86 -1.13
C HIS A 178 2.04 4.92 -2.53
N LYS A 179 2.17 6.09 -3.19
CA LYS A 179 1.89 6.26 -4.61
C LYS A 179 2.97 5.63 -5.48
N ALA A 180 4.22 5.73 -5.05
CA ALA A 180 5.37 5.21 -5.79
C ALA A 180 5.36 3.68 -5.89
N PRO A 181 5.87 3.10 -7.00
CA PRO A 181 6.39 3.74 -8.22
C PRO A 181 5.36 3.85 -9.37
N HIS A 182 4.06 4.00 -9.09
CA HIS A 182 3.03 4.17 -10.12
C HIS A 182 3.41 5.27 -11.14
N ARG A 183 3.03 5.09 -12.41
CA ARG A 183 3.18 6.16 -13.42
C ARG A 183 2.61 7.50 -12.87
N THR A 184 3.19 8.66 -13.13
CA THR A 184 4.16 8.96 -14.20
C THR A 184 5.65 8.78 -13.84
N TRP A 185 5.97 7.93 -12.86
CA TRP A 185 7.36 7.56 -12.51
C TRP A 185 8.27 8.78 -12.24
N MET A 186 7.80 9.71 -11.45
CA MET A 186 8.60 10.86 -11.06
C MET A 186 9.44 10.51 -9.82
N PRO A 187 10.78 10.43 -9.94
CA PRO A 187 11.64 10.15 -8.79
C PRO A 187 11.75 11.39 -7.88
N ASP A 188 12.27 11.19 -6.67
CA ASP A 188 12.71 12.32 -5.85
C ASP A 188 13.92 13.01 -6.52
N THR A 189 14.08 14.30 -6.26
CA THR A 189 15.18 15.11 -6.84
C THR A 189 16.56 14.57 -6.45
N CYS A 190 16.69 13.97 -5.27
CA CYS A 190 17.93 13.35 -4.81
C CYS A 190 18.29 12.07 -5.58
N ASP A 191 17.34 11.44 -6.28
CA ASP A 191 17.51 10.18 -6.99
C ASP A 191 17.63 10.36 -8.52
N LEU A 192 17.54 11.59 -9.04
CA LEU A 192 17.53 11.86 -10.49
C LEU A 192 18.77 11.31 -11.22
N GLU A 193 19.93 11.38 -10.59
CA GLU A 193 21.22 10.94 -11.20
C GLU A 193 21.57 9.48 -10.86
N LEU A 194 20.77 8.80 -10.06
CA LEU A 194 21.11 7.46 -9.52
C LEU A 194 21.40 6.43 -10.61
N PHE A 195 20.79 6.55 -11.77
CA PHE A 195 20.94 5.65 -12.90
C PHE A 195 21.30 6.36 -14.21
N ALA A 196 21.84 7.59 -14.15
CA ALA A 196 22.15 8.38 -15.34
C ALA A 196 23.08 7.67 -16.32
N ASP A 197 24.04 6.89 -15.80
CA ASP A 197 25.02 6.14 -16.61
C ASP A 197 24.61 4.68 -16.87
N LYS A 198 23.39 4.26 -16.47
CA LYS A 198 22.95 2.88 -16.65
C LYS A 198 22.02 2.71 -17.85
N THR A 199 22.30 1.70 -18.66
CA THR A 199 21.35 1.19 -19.65
C THR A 199 20.74 -0.11 -19.12
N PHE A 200 19.43 -0.13 -18.96
CA PHE A 200 18.73 -1.34 -18.55
C PHE A 200 18.44 -2.21 -19.77
N PRO A 201 18.68 -3.54 -19.68
CA PRO A 201 18.37 -4.45 -20.78
C PRO A 201 16.86 -4.53 -20.99
N LEU A 202 16.45 -4.55 -22.24
CA LEU A 202 15.08 -4.85 -22.60
C LEU A 202 14.78 -6.33 -22.31
N PRO A 203 13.59 -6.67 -21.78
CA PRO A 203 13.20 -8.06 -21.64
C PRO A 203 13.03 -8.72 -23.02
N GLU A 204 13.29 -10.03 -23.11
CA GLU A 204 13.23 -10.79 -24.36
C GLU A 204 11.90 -10.64 -25.10
N ASN A 205 10.81 -10.48 -24.36
CA ASN A 205 9.46 -10.30 -24.89
C ASN A 205 9.03 -8.84 -25.09
N PHE A 206 9.97 -7.89 -25.07
CA PHE A 206 9.63 -6.47 -25.19
C PHE A 206 8.91 -6.13 -26.52
N TYR A 207 9.34 -6.77 -27.60
CA TYR A 207 8.75 -6.60 -28.95
C TYR A 207 7.77 -7.72 -29.32
N ASP A 208 7.21 -8.42 -28.33
CA ASP A 208 6.25 -9.49 -28.54
C ASP A 208 4.95 -8.96 -29.20
N ASN A 209 4.52 -9.62 -30.26
CA ASN A 209 3.29 -9.26 -30.99
C ASN A 209 2.02 -9.83 -30.36
N TYR A 210 2.17 -10.57 -29.26
CA TYR A 210 1.09 -11.27 -28.54
C TYR A 210 0.33 -12.31 -29.35
N GLU A 211 0.91 -12.86 -30.43
CA GLU A 211 0.26 -13.86 -31.28
C GLU A 211 -0.24 -15.05 -30.45
N GLY A 212 -1.47 -15.50 -30.72
CA GLY A 212 -2.15 -16.57 -29.97
C GLY A 212 -2.70 -16.17 -28.60
N ARG A 213 -2.46 -14.94 -28.11
CA ARG A 213 -2.93 -14.43 -26.82
C ARG A 213 -3.99 -13.34 -27.00
N LEU A 214 -5.20 -13.75 -27.27
CA LEU A 214 -6.30 -12.89 -27.68
C LEU A 214 -6.55 -11.71 -26.69
N ALA A 215 -6.47 -11.97 -25.39
CA ALA A 215 -6.68 -10.94 -24.39
C ALA A 215 -5.59 -9.86 -24.49
N ALA A 216 -4.32 -10.23 -24.57
CA ALA A 216 -3.22 -9.30 -24.70
C ALA A 216 -3.26 -8.50 -26.01
N GLN A 217 -3.63 -9.15 -27.15
CA GLN A 217 -3.77 -8.48 -28.44
C GLN A 217 -4.89 -7.44 -28.50
N LYS A 218 -5.99 -7.68 -27.74
CA LYS A 218 -7.15 -6.78 -27.70
C LYS A 218 -7.11 -5.78 -26.55
N GLN A 219 -6.23 -5.97 -25.58
CA GLN A 219 -6.06 -5.05 -24.46
C GLN A 219 -5.56 -3.70 -24.98
N LYS A 220 -6.25 -2.64 -24.59
CA LYS A 220 -5.75 -1.29 -24.83
C LYS A 220 -4.54 -1.05 -23.93
N MET A 221 -3.37 -0.98 -24.55
CA MET A 221 -2.12 -0.63 -23.87
C MET A 221 -1.98 0.89 -23.88
N ASN A 222 -1.83 1.50 -22.70
CA ASN A 222 -1.65 2.96 -22.55
C ASN A 222 -0.18 3.28 -22.34
#